data_50778f26c4090720b02187f0df6ae48b
#
_entry.id   50778f26c4090720b02187f0df6ae48b
#
_cell.length_a   1.000
_cell.length_b   1.000
_cell.length_c   1.000
_cell.angle_alpha   90.00
_cell.angle_beta   90.00
_cell.angle_gamma   90.00
#
_symmetry.space_group_name_H-M   'P 1'
#
loop_
_entity.id
_entity.type
_entity.pdbx_description
1 polymer ?
#
loop_
_entity_poly.entity_id
_entity_poly.type
_entity_poly.pdbx_seq_one_letter_code
_entity_poly.pdbx_strand_id
1 'polypeptide(L)'
;MIRFSVLILCLLICVGCGPQQVTVEDHQSTPAHIELQPPVTIESFVRRGEPFESTYTAVPERVVAMWQNSIETIIALGEGDRIVAGMGIPDRKYVRPEYREAYDTIPYKDLKYANLESVLMMKPDLLVGWKSTFTNKMLQTPTFWQARQANVYIAESSLGAQSALTMDMEYKYIRDLGGIFNRNMEAERLIQEMQQSVAYTVAQTANEKPPKALFIEVEGKHFRLYGHKTLAGNIGDSLHADVIDTETPSISMEDVIEQNPDVIFLIVSDGEYSQADVIMNYVLTQPGLQGVNALRNKRVHFLPLLAVYSPGIRLLDGIDIVSHGLYPNLYPEGVPDLIH
;
A
#
# COMPACT_ATOMS: atom_id res chain seq x y z
N MET A 1 -31.67 -92.75 -21.65
CA MET A 1 -30.66 -92.01 -20.84
C MET A 1 -30.06 -90.90 -21.69
N ILE A 2 -30.58 -89.70 -21.54
CA ILE A 2 -30.22 -88.54 -22.35
C ILE A 2 -29.21 -87.69 -21.55
N ARG A 3 -28.01 -87.54 -22.09
CA ARG A 3 -26.97 -86.67 -21.51
C ARG A 3 -27.10 -85.25 -22.10
N PHE A 4 -27.45 -84.30 -21.30
CA PHE A 4 -27.39 -82.86 -21.63
C PHE A 4 -25.91 -82.33 -21.40
N SER A 5 -25.27 -81.88 -22.46
CA SER A 5 -24.05 -81.11 -22.36
C SER A 5 -24.35 -79.64 -22.26
N VAL A 6 -23.96 -79.01 -21.17
CA VAL A 6 -24.08 -77.57 -20.95
C VAL A 6 -22.79 -76.93 -21.51
N LEU A 7 -22.96 -76.04 -22.48
CA LEU A 7 -21.92 -75.24 -23.08
C LEU A 7 -21.82 -73.94 -22.29
N ILE A 8 -20.70 -73.75 -21.56
CA ILE A 8 -20.42 -72.49 -20.85
C ILE A 8 -19.70 -71.57 -21.83
N LEU A 9 -20.39 -70.46 -22.18
CA LEU A 9 -19.84 -69.40 -23.02
C LEU A 9 -19.17 -68.37 -22.07
N CYS A 10 -17.83 -68.36 -22.03
CA CYS A 10 -17.04 -67.35 -21.34
C CYS A 10 -17.04 -66.04 -22.15
N LEU A 11 -17.76 -65.02 -21.70
CA LEU A 11 -17.64 -63.66 -22.21
C LEU A 11 -16.42 -63.00 -21.57
N LEU A 12 -15.35 -62.75 -22.33
CA LEU A 12 -14.22 -61.89 -21.96
C LEU A 12 -14.64 -60.43 -22.06
N ILE A 13 -14.86 -59.77 -20.92
CA ILE A 13 -15.06 -58.34 -20.84
C ILE A 13 -13.65 -57.69 -20.81
N CYS A 14 -13.22 -57.12 -21.93
CA CYS A 14 -12.06 -56.24 -21.99
C CYS A 14 -12.42 -54.91 -21.33
N VAL A 15 -11.94 -54.69 -20.09
CA VAL A 15 -11.96 -53.35 -19.42
C VAL A 15 -10.84 -52.55 -20.07
N GLY A 16 -11.21 -51.65 -20.96
CA GLY A 16 -10.29 -50.65 -21.53
C GLY A 16 -10.01 -49.56 -20.46
N CYS A 17 -8.79 -49.51 -19.95
CA CYS A 17 -8.27 -48.34 -19.26
C CYS A 17 -8.08 -47.20 -20.27
N GLY A 18 -9.06 -46.33 -20.40
CA GLY A 18 -8.89 -45.03 -21.01
C GLY A 18 -8.21 -44.07 -20.02
N PRO A 19 -7.39 -43.10 -20.48
CA PRO A 19 -6.81 -42.11 -19.58
C PRO A 19 -7.92 -41.30 -18.93
N GLN A 20 -7.98 -41.34 -17.60
CA GLN A 20 -8.85 -40.42 -16.81
C GLN A 20 -8.37 -39.00 -17.09
N GLN A 21 -9.15 -38.22 -17.83
CA GLN A 21 -9.01 -36.76 -17.86
C GLN A 21 -9.36 -36.26 -16.45
N VAL A 22 -8.32 -35.84 -15.72
CA VAL A 22 -8.48 -35.02 -14.53
C VAL A 22 -8.99 -33.68 -15.03
N THR A 23 -10.29 -33.46 -15.00
CA THR A 23 -10.88 -32.12 -15.07
C THR A 23 -10.49 -31.43 -13.78
N VAL A 24 -9.50 -30.54 -13.86
CA VAL A 24 -9.27 -29.54 -12.81
C VAL A 24 -10.49 -28.63 -12.87
N GLU A 25 -11.47 -28.88 -12.00
CA GLU A 25 -12.52 -27.93 -11.73
C GLU A 25 -11.84 -26.73 -11.08
N ASP A 26 -11.77 -25.65 -11.83
CA ASP A 26 -11.31 -24.33 -11.38
C ASP A 26 -12.36 -23.80 -10.40
N HIS A 27 -12.22 -24.16 -9.11
CA HIS A 27 -13.07 -23.68 -8.01
C HIS A 27 -12.66 -22.26 -7.61
N GLN A 28 -12.49 -21.34 -8.55
CA GLN A 28 -12.60 -19.94 -8.25
C GLN A 28 -14.08 -19.61 -8.10
N SER A 29 -14.57 -19.62 -6.86
CA SER A 29 -15.90 -19.11 -6.55
C SER A 29 -15.95 -17.64 -7.00
N THR A 30 -16.78 -17.36 -8.01
CA THR A 30 -17.05 -15.97 -8.43
C THR A 30 -17.56 -15.22 -7.20
N PRO A 31 -16.99 -14.04 -6.85
CA PRO A 31 -17.47 -13.23 -5.73
C PRO A 31 -18.96 -12.97 -5.85
N ALA A 32 -19.68 -12.98 -4.73
CA ALA A 32 -21.12 -12.75 -4.74
C ALA A 32 -21.45 -11.35 -5.27
N HIS A 33 -22.44 -11.25 -6.15
CA HIS A 33 -22.98 -9.95 -6.58
C HIS A 33 -23.72 -9.29 -5.42
N ILE A 34 -23.30 -8.09 -5.02
CA ILE A 34 -23.87 -7.33 -3.91
C ILE A 34 -24.30 -5.95 -4.43
N GLU A 35 -25.58 -5.67 -4.44
CA GLU A 35 -26.12 -4.35 -4.78
C GLU A 35 -25.86 -3.35 -3.64
N LEU A 36 -25.50 -2.12 -3.99
CA LEU A 36 -25.36 -1.00 -3.07
C LEU A 36 -26.65 -0.18 -3.02
N GLN A 37 -27.27 -0.12 -1.85
CA GLN A 37 -28.50 0.66 -1.65
C GLN A 37 -28.37 1.52 -0.38
N PRO A 38 -28.31 2.87 -0.52
CA PRO A 38 -28.32 3.60 -1.81
C PRO A 38 -27.02 3.40 -2.59
N PRO A 39 -26.99 3.74 -3.89
CA PRO A 39 -25.75 3.81 -4.67
C PRO A 39 -24.73 4.74 -4.01
N VAL A 40 -23.45 4.38 -4.10
CA VAL A 40 -22.34 5.17 -3.52
C VAL A 40 -21.73 6.00 -4.63
N THR A 41 -21.69 7.32 -4.44
CA THR A 41 -20.98 8.24 -5.36
C THR A 41 -19.72 8.76 -4.67
N ILE A 42 -18.59 8.55 -5.33
CA ILE A 42 -17.27 8.97 -4.86
C ILE A 42 -16.71 10.02 -5.82
N GLU A 43 -16.29 11.15 -5.26
CA GLU A 43 -15.48 12.12 -5.96
C GLU A 43 -14.01 11.71 -5.88
N SER A 44 -13.36 11.65 -7.02
CA SER A 44 -11.92 11.44 -7.18
C SER A 44 -11.34 12.53 -8.09
N PHE A 45 -10.03 12.49 -8.38
CA PHE A 45 -9.37 13.55 -9.13
C PHE A 45 -8.46 12.99 -10.23
N VAL A 46 -8.65 13.45 -11.47
CA VAL A 46 -7.72 13.16 -12.57
C VAL A 46 -6.40 13.90 -12.36
N ARG A 47 -6.54 15.15 -11.97
CA ARG A 47 -5.48 16.03 -11.49
C ARG A 47 -6.10 17.04 -10.52
N ARG A 48 -5.25 17.72 -9.74
CA ARG A 48 -5.74 18.70 -8.79
C ARG A 48 -6.64 19.74 -9.44
N GLY A 49 -7.82 19.97 -8.85
CA GLY A 49 -8.82 20.89 -9.37
C GLY A 49 -9.64 20.36 -10.54
N GLU A 50 -9.45 19.10 -10.96
CA GLU A 50 -10.30 18.41 -11.93
C GLU A 50 -10.92 17.17 -11.30
N PRO A 51 -12.01 17.36 -10.54
CA PRO A 51 -12.75 16.25 -9.97
C PRO A 51 -13.46 15.46 -11.08
N PHE A 52 -13.65 14.18 -10.83
CA PHE A 52 -14.60 13.35 -11.54
C PHE A 52 -15.34 12.48 -10.55
N GLU A 53 -16.59 12.20 -10.85
CA GLU A 53 -17.41 11.36 -10.00
C GLU A 53 -17.55 9.96 -10.60
N SER A 54 -17.55 8.97 -9.73
CA SER A 54 -17.87 7.59 -10.04
C SER A 54 -19.00 7.13 -9.14
N THR A 55 -20.07 6.59 -9.73
CA THR A 55 -21.20 6.05 -8.99
C THR A 55 -21.15 4.53 -9.06
N TYR A 56 -21.25 3.89 -7.91
CA TYR A 56 -21.24 2.46 -7.72
C TYR A 56 -22.67 2.02 -7.31
N THR A 57 -23.27 1.18 -8.13
CA THR A 57 -24.60 0.56 -7.85
C THR A 57 -24.49 -0.83 -7.26
N ALA A 58 -23.34 -1.44 -7.42
CA ALA A 58 -22.99 -2.73 -6.85
C ALA A 58 -21.53 -2.74 -6.40
N VAL A 59 -21.19 -3.64 -5.49
CA VAL A 59 -19.81 -3.91 -5.09
C VAL A 59 -19.05 -4.45 -6.29
N PRO A 60 -17.88 -3.88 -6.64
CA PRO A 60 -17.06 -4.37 -7.74
C PRO A 60 -16.66 -5.84 -7.59
N GLU A 61 -16.74 -6.60 -8.68
CA GLU A 61 -16.44 -8.04 -8.69
C GLU A 61 -15.06 -8.35 -9.29
N ARG A 62 -14.51 -7.44 -10.11
CA ARG A 62 -13.28 -7.64 -10.89
C ARG A 62 -12.36 -6.43 -10.77
N VAL A 63 -11.57 -6.42 -9.72
CA VAL A 63 -10.72 -5.28 -9.36
C VAL A 63 -9.32 -5.44 -9.92
N VAL A 64 -8.81 -4.41 -10.58
CA VAL A 64 -7.38 -4.26 -10.88
C VAL A 64 -6.80 -3.27 -9.88
N ALA A 65 -5.95 -3.76 -8.98
CA ALA A 65 -5.32 -2.97 -7.94
C ALA A 65 -3.85 -2.68 -8.30
N MET A 66 -3.51 -1.39 -8.40
CA MET A 66 -2.16 -0.93 -8.74
C MET A 66 -1.49 -0.39 -7.48
N TRP A 67 -0.24 -0.80 -7.28
CA TRP A 67 0.58 -0.47 -6.13
C TRP A 67 0.16 -1.18 -4.83
N GLN A 68 1.13 -1.34 -3.95
CA GLN A 68 0.97 -2.08 -2.70
C GLN A 68 -0.15 -1.51 -1.81
N ASN A 69 -0.27 -0.18 -1.72
CA ASN A 69 -1.31 0.48 -0.94
C ASN A 69 -2.73 0.05 -1.36
N SER A 70 -3.00 -0.02 -2.67
CA SER A 70 -4.31 -0.43 -3.18
C SER A 70 -4.59 -1.90 -2.87
N ILE A 71 -3.61 -2.76 -3.11
CA ILE A 71 -3.74 -4.20 -2.90
C ILE A 71 -3.98 -4.51 -1.42
N GLU A 72 -3.12 -4.00 -0.54
CA GLU A 72 -3.20 -4.31 0.89
C GLU A 72 -4.41 -3.64 1.55
N THR A 73 -4.82 -2.43 1.11
CA THR A 73 -6.05 -1.82 1.65
C THR A 73 -7.30 -2.62 1.29
N ILE A 74 -7.41 -3.11 0.04
CA ILE A 74 -8.54 -3.94 -0.38
C ILE A 74 -8.55 -5.28 0.38
N ILE A 75 -7.37 -5.90 0.58
CA ILE A 75 -7.24 -7.12 1.40
C ILE A 75 -7.64 -6.83 2.86
N ALA A 76 -7.19 -5.73 3.44
CA ALA A 76 -7.53 -5.33 4.81
C ALA A 76 -9.03 -5.10 5.02
N LEU A 77 -9.73 -4.66 3.98
CA LEU A 77 -11.19 -4.53 3.97
C LEU A 77 -11.93 -5.89 3.81
N GLY A 78 -11.18 -6.99 3.63
CA GLY A 78 -11.74 -8.34 3.45
C GLY A 78 -12.23 -8.64 2.02
N GLU A 79 -11.78 -7.89 1.02
CA GLU A 79 -12.24 -8.00 -0.38
C GLU A 79 -11.10 -8.43 -1.34
N GLY A 80 -10.08 -9.09 -0.80
CA GLY A 80 -8.91 -9.54 -1.58
C GLY A 80 -9.25 -10.53 -2.70
N ASP A 81 -10.29 -11.35 -2.55
CA ASP A 81 -10.79 -12.30 -3.53
C ASP A 81 -11.40 -11.65 -4.79
N ARG A 82 -11.73 -10.36 -4.71
CA ARG A 82 -12.19 -9.57 -5.86
C ARG A 82 -11.05 -9.04 -6.72
N ILE A 83 -9.81 -9.09 -6.23
CA ILE A 83 -8.65 -8.64 -7.00
C ILE A 83 -8.29 -9.66 -8.08
N VAL A 84 -8.57 -9.33 -9.32
CA VAL A 84 -8.19 -10.17 -10.48
C VAL A 84 -6.77 -9.91 -10.93
N ALA A 85 -6.22 -8.73 -10.62
CA ALA A 85 -4.81 -8.40 -10.85
C ALA A 85 -4.27 -7.42 -9.81
N GLY A 86 -3.11 -7.74 -9.26
CA GLY A 86 -2.35 -6.91 -8.33
C GLY A 86 -0.95 -6.62 -8.89
N MET A 87 -0.57 -5.35 -8.99
CA MET A 87 0.68 -4.94 -9.62
C MET A 87 1.44 -3.93 -8.78
N GLY A 88 2.79 -4.01 -8.80
CA GLY A 88 3.65 -3.02 -8.15
C GLY A 88 4.16 -3.43 -6.77
N ILE A 89 4.04 -4.70 -6.36
CA ILE A 89 4.73 -5.23 -5.17
C ILE A 89 6.01 -5.93 -5.62
N PRO A 90 7.19 -5.45 -5.20
CA PRO A 90 8.46 -5.98 -5.69
C PRO A 90 8.76 -7.39 -5.18
N ASP A 91 8.36 -7.73 -3.98
CA ASP A 91 8.53 -9.06 -3.39
C ASP A 91 7.41 -9.31 -2.37
N ARG A 92 6.89 -10.55 -2.36
CA ARG A 92 5.89 -11.03 -1.39
C ARG A 92 6.31 -10.79 0.07
N LYS A 93 7.59 -10.81 0.37
CA LYS A 93 8.10 -10.59 1.74
C LYS A 93 7.71 -9.21 2.29
N TYR A 94 7.51 -8.20 1.43
CA TYR A 94 7.10 -6.85 1.81
C TYR A 94 5.59 -6.69 2.04
N VAL A 95 4.80 -7.69 1.65
CA VAL A 95 3.38 -7.76 2.05
C VAL A 95 3.31 -8.05 3.54
N ARG A 96 2.43 -7.33 4.27
CA ARG A 96 2.20 -7.60 5.69
C ARG A 96 1.89 -9.08 5.92
N PRO A 97 2.47 -9.71 6.96
CA PRO A 97 2.32 -11.15 7.20
C PRO A 97 0.87 -11.63 7.16
N GLU A 98 -0.05 -10.86 7.75
CA GLU A 98 -1.48 -11.17 7.84
C GLU A 98 -2.21 -11.10 6.49
N TYR A 99 -1.63 -10.42 5.48
CA TYR A 99 -2.24 -10.29 4.14
C TYR A 99 -1.63 -11.22 3.09
N ARG A 100 -0.54 -11.93 3.42
CA ARG A 100 0.21 -12.75 2.46
C ARG A 100 -0.61 -13.89 1.86
N GLU A 101 -1.46 -14.53 2.66
CA GLU A 101 -2.32 -15.61 2.18
C GLU A 101 -3.32 -15.09 1.14
N ALA A 102 -4.01 -14.00 1.44
CA ALA A 102 -4.93 -13.37 0.50
C ALA A 102 -4.21 -12.82 -0.74
N TYR A 103 -3.00 -12.24 -0.57
CA TYR A 103 -2.19 -11.81 -1.71
C TYR A 103 -1.81 -12.96 -2.63
N ASP A 104 -1.48 -14.14 -2.07
CA ASP A 104 -1.09 -15.32 -2.85
C ASP A 104 -2.22 -15.81 -3.77
N THR A 105 -3.48 -15.62 -3.38
CA THR A 105 -4.65 -16.03 -4.18
C THR A 105 -4.92 -15.14 -5.38
N ILE A 106 -4.34 -13.95 -5.47
CA ILE A 106 -4.54 -13.03 -6.60
C ILE A 106 -4.07 -13.72 -7.90
N PRO A 107 -4.94 -13.87 -8.92
CA PRO A 107 -4.64 -14.66 -10.11
C PRO A 107 -3.49 -14.11 -10.95
N TYR A 108 -3.42 -12.80 -11.10
CA TYR A 108 -2.37 -12.13 -11.87
C TYR A 108 -1.57 -11.18 -10.98
N LYS A 109 -0.26 -11.34 -10.94
CA LYS A 109 0.68 -10.48 -10.21
C LYS A 109 1.85 -10.10 -11.08
N ASP A 110 2.22 -8.82 -11.09
CA ASP A 110 3.40 -8.33 -11.80
C ASP A 110 4.07 -7.20 -11.00
N LEU A 111 5.38 -7.08 -11.15
CA LEU A 111 6.18 -5.96 -10.62
C LEU A 111 5.96 -4.67 -11.40
N LYS A 112 5.61 -4.81 -12.67
CA LYS A 112 5.39 -3.71 -13.60
C LYS A 112 3.91 -3.63 -13.98
N TYR A 113 3.59 -2.60 -14.72
CA TYR A 113 2.24 -2.44 -15.24
C TYR A 113 1.91 -3.55 -16.23
N ALA A 114 0.76 -4.18 -16.09
CA ALA A 114 0.20 -4.90 -17.22
C ALA A 114 0.01 -3.92 -18.38
N ASN A 115 0.21 -4.39 -19.60
CA ASN A 115 -0.15 -3.58 -20.75
C ASN A 115 -1.67 -3.42 -20.81
N LEU A 116 -2.13 -2.37 -21.49
CA LEU A 116 -3.56 -2.04 -21.60
C LEU A 116 -4.39 -3.21 -22.13
N GLU A 117 -3.88 -3.97 -23.09
CA GLU A 117 -4.58 -5.10 -23.71
C GLU A 117 -4.85 -6.21 -22.67
N SER A 118 -3.85 -6.56 -21.87
CA SER A 118 -4.01 -7.55 -20.80
C SER A 118 -5.07 -7.11 -19.78
N VAL A 119 -5.05 -5.83 -19.39
CA VAL A 119 -6.04 -5.30 -18.45
C VAL A 119 -7.45 -5.30 -19.06
N LEU A 120 -7.59 -4.96 -20.32
CA LEU A 120 -8.88 -5.03 -21.04
C LEU A 120 -9.43 -6.47 -21.10
N MET A 121 -8.55 -7.45 -21.31
CA MET A 121 -8.95 -8.88 -21.32
C MET A 121 -9.44 -9.35 -19.94
N MET A 122 -8.97 -8.77 -18.87
CA MET A 122 -9.43 -9.07 -17.49
C MET A 122 -10.83 -8.53 -17.23
N LYS A 123 -11.37 -7.64 -18.09
CA LYS A 123 -12.71 -7.03 -17.97
C LYS A 123 -12.97 -6.50 -16.56
N PRO A 124 -12.11 -5.59 -16.05
CA PRO A 124 -12.34 -5.02 -14.74
C PRO A 124 -13.60 -4.15 -14.71
N ASP A 125 -14.26 -4.10 -13.56
CA ASP A 125 -15.32 -3.14 -13.23
C ASP A 125 -14.81 -2.02 -12.32
N LEU A 126 -13.65 -2.23 -11.65
CA LEU A 126 -12.94 -1.21 -10.90
C LEU A 126 -11.42 -1.29 -11.14
N LEU A 127 -10.81 -0.12 -11.33
CA LEU A 127 -9.35 0.04 -11.29
C LEU A 127 -9.01 1.02 -10.17
N VAL A 128 -8.08 0.63 -9.28
CA VAL A 128 -7.60 1.45 -8.17
C VAL A 128 -6.11 1.71 -8.34
N GLY A 129 -5.67 2.95 -8.17
CA GLY A 129 -4.24 3.24 -8.27
C GLY A 129 -3.88 4.72 -8.10
N TRP A 130 -2.67 5.05 -8.51
CA TRP A 130 -2.15 6.41 -8.46
C TRP A 130 -2.45 7.16 -9.76
N LYS A 131 -2.37 8.50 -9.69
CA LYS A 131 -2.52 9.37 -10.86
C LYS A 131 -1.62 8.96 -12.04
N SER A 132 -0.37 8.57 -11.77
CA SER A 132 0.59 8.16 -12.80
C SER A 132 0.12 6.96 -13.62
N THR A 133 -0.71 6.10 -13.05
CA THR A 133 -1.29 4.92 -13.70
C THR A 133 -2.30 5.30 -14.79
N PHE A 134 -3.12 6.34 -14.55
CA PHE A 134 -4.25 6.70 -15.41
C PHE A 134 -3.90 7.80 -16.40
N THR A 135 -2.95 7.49 -17.27
CA THR A 135 -2.50 8.37 -18.37
C THR A 135 -2.58 7.65 -19.71
N ASN A 136 -2.62 8.40 -20.79
CA ASN A 136 -2.64 7.83 -22.15
C ASN A 136 -1.43 6.94 -22.47
N LYS A 137 -0.35 7.10 -21.71
CA LYS A 137 0.88 6.30 -21.88
C LYS A 137 0.86 4.97 -21.12
N MET A 138 -0.10 4.80 -20.20
CA MET A 138 -0.22 3.61 -19.35
C MET A 138 -1.60 2.97 -19.48
N LEU A 139 -2.46 3.08 -18.49
CA LEU A 139 -3.78 2.45 -18.49
C LEU A 139 -4.91 3.39 -18.94
N GLN A 140 -4.61 4.40 -19.75
CA GLN A 140 -5.58 5.36 -20.27
C GLN A 140 -6.22 6.23 -19.16
N THR A 141 -7.11 7.14 -19.58
CA THR A 141 -7.81 8.08 -18.68
C THR A 141 -9.03 7.44 -18.01
N PRO A 142 -9.51 7.96 -16.88
CA PRO A 142 -10.75 7.51 -16.27
C PRO A 142 -11.94 7.47 -17.23
N THR A 143 -12.09 8.47 -18.11
CA THR A 143 -13.16 8.50 -19.12
C THR A 143 -13.10 7.35 -20.11
N PHE A 144 -11.90 6.86 -20.43
CA PHE A 144 -11.74 5.66 -21.28
C PHE A 144 -12.35 4.42 -20.64
N TRP A 145 -12.18 4.26 -19.31
CA TRP A 145 -12.70 3.13 -18.55
C TRP A 145 -14.20 3.26 -18.29
N GLN A 146 -14.68 4.47 -17.93
CA GLN A 146 -16.10 4.74 -17.74
C GLN A 146 -16.92 4.43 -19.01
N ALA A 147 -16.40 4.76 -20.20
CA ALA A 147 -17.02 4.38 -21.47
C ALA A 147 -17.11 2.85 -21.67
N ARG A 148 -16.42 2.06 -20.85
CA ARG A 148 -16.42 0.59 -20.84
C ARG A 148 -17.09 0.00 -19.59
N GLN A 149 -17.83 0.83 -18.87
CA GLN A 149 -18.55 0.43 -17.63
C GLN A 149 -17.61 -0.01 -16.49
N ALA A 150 -16.36 0.47 -16.52
CA ALA A 150 -15.41 0.29 -15.43
C ALA A 150 -15.15 1.64 -14.73
N ASN A 151 -15.23 1.63 -13.41
CA ASN A 151 -14.89 2.79 -12.60
C ASN A 151 -13.39 2.86 -12.34
N VAL A 152 -12.90 4.07 -12.09
CA VAL A 152 -11.50 4.31 -11.70
C VAL A 152 -11.50 5.07 -10.38
N TYR A 153 -10.69 4.62 -9.43
CA TYR A 153 -10.40 5.34 -8.21
C TYR A 153 -8.93 5.72 -8.14
N ILE A 154 -8.65 7.01 -8.00
CA ILE A 154 -7.30 7.57 -7.90
C ILE A 154 -7.07 8.07 -6.48
N ALA A 155 -6.05 7.56 -5.80
CA ALA A 155 -5.65 8.04 -4.48
C ALA A 155 -5.28 9.54 -4.56
N GLU A 156 -5.97 10.39 -3.80
CA GLU A 156 -5.80 11.84 -3.84
C GLU A 156 -4.38 12.25 -3.45
N SER A 157 -3.78 11.59 -2.47
CA SER A 157 -2.40 11.81 -2.05
C SER A 157 -1.36 11.57 -3.15
N SER A 158 -1.71 10.82 -4.21
CA SER A 158 -0.85 10.59 -5.37
C SER A 158 -0.83 11.75 -6.38
N LEU A 159 -1.63 12.80 -6.18
CA LEU A 159 -1.74 13.94 -7.10
C LEU A 159 -0.54 14.91 -7.04
N GLY A 160 0.36 14.72 -6.07
CA GLY A 160 1.55 15.53 -5.89
C GLY A 160 1.36 16.78 -5.02
N ALA A 161 2.49 17.37 -4.61
CA ALA A 161 2.60 18.32 -3.50
C ALA A 161 2.24 19.78 -3.86
N GLN A 162 1.12 20.07 -4.45
CA GLN A 162 0.64 21.46 -4.53
C GLN A 162 -0.17 21.92 -3.30
N SER A 163 -0.63 21.00 -2.46
CA SER A 163 -1.14 21.25 -1.10
C SER A 163 -0.45 20.28 -0.13
N ALA A 164 -0.53 20.55 1.16
CA ALA A 164 -0.03 19.62 2.15
C ALA A 164 -0.74 18.27 2.02
N LEU A 165 0.04 17.20 2.07
CA LEU A 165 -0.46 15.83 2.18
C LEU A 165 -0.69 15.53 3.66
N THR A 166 -1.84 14.98 3.99
CA THR A 166 -2.25 14.74 5.37
C THR A 166 -2.73 13.31 5.58
N MET A 167 -2.69 12.85 6.83
CA MET A 167 -3.28 11.56 7.21
C MET A 167 -4.79 11.51 6.90
N ASP A 168 -5.50 12.64 6.96
CA ASP A 168 -6.93 12.68 6.63
C ASP A 168 -7.22 12.29 5.17
N MET A 169 -6.31 12.56 4.24
CA MET A 169 -6.43 12.09 2.86
C MET A 169 -6.36 10.56 2.79
N GLU A 170 -5.52 9.94 3.61
CA GLU A 170 -5.42 8.47 3.68
C GLU A 170 -6.64 7.87 4.42
N TYR A 171 -7.14 8.52 5.46
CA TYR A 171 -8.41 8.12 6.09
C TYR A 171 -9.58 8.20 5.11
N LYS A 172 -9.63 9.27 4.29
CA LYS A 172 -10.61 9.38 3.21
C LYS A 172 -10.45 8.25 2.20
N TYR A 173 -9.21 7.93 1.78
CA TYR A 173 -8.92 6.82 0.85
C TYR A 173 -9.47 5.48 1.36
N ILE A 174 -9.19 5.15 2.62
CA ILE A 174 -9.68 3.91 3.25
C ILE A 174 -11.22 3.93 3.37
N ARG A 175 -11.81 5.07 3.75
CA ARG A 175 -13.25 5.25 3.87
C ARG A 175 -13.98 5.13 2.54
N ASP A 176 -13.45 5.74 1.48
CA ASP A 176 -14.00 5.66 0.13
C ASP A 176 -14.01 4.21 -0.38
N LEU A 177 -12.90 3.48 -0.23
CA LEU A 177 -12.85 2.06 -0.55
C LEU A 177 -13.82 1.24 0.32
N GLY A 178 -13.93 1.57 1.60
CA GLY A 178 -14.93 0.98 2.49
C GLY A 178 -16.36 1.15 1.96
N GLY A 179 -16.70 2.34 1.45
CA GLY A 179 -17.99 2.62 0.82
C GLY A 179 -18.19 1.82 -0.48
N ILE A 180 -17.20 1.82 -1.36
CA ILE A 180 -17.21 1.10 -2.64
C ILE A 180 -17.43 -0.40 -2.43
N PHE A 181 -16.79 -0.98 -1.41
CA PHE A 181 -16.86 -2.41 -1.10
C PHE A 181 -17.94 -2.78 -0.08
N ASN A 182 -18.78 -1.83 0.36
CA ASN A 182 -19.75 -2.04 1.45
C ASN A 182 -19.11 -2.56 2.75
N ARG A 183 -17.92 -2.04 3.08
CA ARG A 183 -17.11 -2.38 4.25
C ARG A 183 -16.86 -1.17 5.17
N ASN A 184 -17.88 -0.32 5.32
CA ASN A 184 -17.75 0.93 6.09
C ASN A 184 -17.29 0.69 7.54
N MET A 185 -17.83 -0.33 8.21
CA MET A 185 -17.44 -0.64 9.60
C MET A 185 -15.97 -1.06 9.70
N GLU A 186 -15.50 -1.86 8.76
CA GLU A 186 -14.10 -2.29 8.74
C GLU A 186 -13.17 -1.12 8.41
N ALA A 187 -13.54 -0.27 7.46
CA ALA A 187 -12.79 0.95 7.15
C ALA A 187 -12.66 1.87 8.38
N GLU A 188 -13.76 2.12 9.10
CA GLU A 188 -13.72 2.94 10.31
C GLU A 188 -12.92 2.27 11.44
N ARG A 189 -12.96 0.94 11.58
CA ARG A 189 -12.12 0.21 12.54
C ARG A 189 -10.63 0.43 12.27
N LEU A 190 -10.21 0.27 11.00
CA LEU A 190 -8.81 0.49 10.58
C LEU A 190 -8.36 1.93 10.81
N ILE A 191 -9.23 2.90 10.50
CA ILE A 191 -8.96 4.33 10.74
C ILE A 191 -8.84 4.62 12.23
N GLN A 192 -9.75 4.09 13.06
CA GLN A 192 -9.72 4.27 14.51
C GLN A 192 -8.44 3.70 15.13
N GLU A 193 -7.93 2.58 14.66
CA GLU A 193 -6.66 2.01 15.12
C GLU A 193 -5.50 3.01 14.91
N MET A 194 -5.39 3.60 13.71
CA MET A 194 -4.39 4.64 13.40
C MET A 194 -4.55 5.88 14.29
N GLN A 195 -5.79 6.37 14.43
CA GLN A 195 -6.08 7.54 15.26
C GLN A 195 -5.79 7.31 16.75
N GLN A 196 -6.04 6.10 17.24
CA GLN A 196 -5.75 5.72 18.62
C GLN A 196 -4.25 5.64 18.88
N SER A 197 -3.44 5.12 17.94
CA SER A 197 -1.98 5.10 18.03
C SER A 197 -1.42 6.53 18.15
N VAL A 198 -1.87 7.43 17.30
CA VAL A 198 -1.49 8.87 17.38
C VAL A 198 -1.92 9.48 18.72
N ALA A 199 -3.18 9.32 19.10
CA ALA A 199 -3.74 9.91 20.32
C ALA A 199 -3.03 9.39 21.59
N TYR A 200 -2.69 8.11 21.61
CA TYR A 200 -1.91 7.49 22.69
C TYR A 200 -0.53 8.14 22.83
N THR A 201 0.23 8.23 21.73
CA THR A 201 1.56 8.84 21.72
C THR A 201 1.50 10.29 22.22
N VAL A 202 0.61 11.11 21.65
CA VAL A 202 0.47 12.52 22.02
C VAL A 202 0.09 12.69 23.49
N ALA A 203 -0.83 11.88 24.00
CA ALA A 203 -1.25 11.93 25.40
C ALA A 203 -0.09 11.61 26.38
N GLN A 204 0.75 10.63 26.04
CA GLN A 204 1.88 10.22 26.88
C GLN A 204 3.03 11.24 26.85
N THR A 205 3.20 11.94 25.74
CA THR A 205 4.34 12.85 25.50
C THR A 205 3.99 14.33 25.62
N ALA A 206 2.77 14.66 26.05
CA ALA A 206 2.24 16.04 26.14
C ALA A 206 3.11 17.01 26.95
N ASN A 207 3.87 16.52 27.93
CA ASN A 207 4.77 17.31 28.78
C ASN A 207 6.26 17.19 28.38
N GLU A 208 6.57 16.43 27.34
CA GLU A 208 7.93 16.29 26.84
C GLU A 208 8.26 17.44 25.87
N LYS A 209 9.55 17.78 25.79
CA LYS A 209 10.02 18.70 24.75
C LYS A 209 9.91 17.97 23.40
N PRO A 210 9.25 18.56 22.37
CA PRO A 210 9.19 17.99 21.04
C PRO A 210 10.59 17.63 20.52
N PRO A 211 10.86 16.38 20.14
CA PRO A 211 12.13 16.01 19.52
C PRO A 211 12.26 16.65 18.13
N LYS A 212 13.44 17.17 17.81
CA LYS A 212 13.72 17.72 16.50
C LYS A 212 13.91 16.59 15.49
N ALA A 213 12.96 16.45 14.55
CA ALA A 213 12.89 15.35 13.61
C ALA A 213 13.25 15.76 12.18
N LEU A 214 14.09 14.99 11.53
CA LEU A 214 14.46 15.16 10.14
C LEU A 214 14.05 13.95 9.32
N PHE A 215 13.26 14.18 8.27
CA PHE A 215 12.81 13.16 7.31
C PHE A 215 13.50 13.39 5.98
N ILE A 216 14.39 12.49 5.57
CA ILE A 216 15.22 12.65 4.37
C ILE A 216 15.33 11.38 3.54
N GLU A 217 15.53 11.57 2.24
CA GLU A 217 15.91 10.54 1.27
C GLU A 217 17.26 10.93 0.65
N VAL A 218 18.14 9.97 0.42
CA VAL A 218 19.47 10.23 -0.17
C VAL A 218 19.35 10.38 -1.68
N GLU A 219 19.61 11.58 -2.21
CA GLU A 219 19.65 11.86 -3.66
C GLU A 219 21.08 12.26 -4.09
N GLY A 220 21.92 11.25 -4.32
CA GLY A 220 23.32 11.47 -4.71
C GLY A 220 24.14 12.15 -3.60
N LYS A 221 24.45 13.46 -3.77
CA LYS A 221 25.21 14.25 -2.78
C LYS A 221 24.32 15.14 -1.90
N HIS A 222 23.04 15.19 -2.17
CA HIS A 222 22.04 15.98 -1.44
C HIS A 222 21.04 15.07 -0.78
N PHE A 223 20.24 15.62 0.11
CA PHE A 223 19.12 14.95 0.71
C PHE A 223 17.83 15.62 0.23
N ARG A 224 16.89 14.82 -0.23
CA ARG A 224 15.52 15.27 -0.40
C ARG A 224 14.89 15.40 0.97
N LEU A 225 14.27 16.54 1.24
CA LEU A 225 13.61 16.82 2.52
C LEU A 225 12.12 16.56 2.42
N TYR A 226 11.59 15.89 3.42
CA TYR A 226 10.17 15.64 3.61
C TYR A 226 9.66 16.47 4.79
N GLY A 227 9.43 17.78 4.55
CA GLY A 227 8.92 18.73 5.54
C GLY A 227 7.40 18.71 5.71
N HIS A 228 6.85 19.73 6.36
CA HIS A 228 5.44 19.85 6.77
C HIS A 228 4.40 19.60 5.66
N LYS A 229 4.76 19.86 4.39
CA LYS A 229 3.84 19.65 3.26
C LYS A 229 3.79 18.21 2.76
N THR A 230 4.63 17.33 3.26
CA THR A 230 4.63 15.91 2.93
C THR A 230 3.86 15.10 3.96
N LEU A 231 3.46 13.89 3.62
CA LEU A 231 2.80 13.01 4.58
C LEU A 231 3.73 12.60 5.72
N ALA A 232 5.02 12.37 5.44
CA ALA A 232 6.03 12.08 6.47
C ALA A 232 6.13 13.21 7.51
N GLY A 233 6.20 14.47 7.04
CA GLY A 233 6.19 15.62 7.92
C GLY A 233 4.88 15.75 8.70
N ASN A 234 3.73 15.54 8.05
CA ASN A 234 2.41 15.58 8.71
C ASN A 234 2.27 14.50 9.81
N ILE A 235 2.82 13.30 9.61
CA ILE A 235 2.89 12.29 10.67
C ILE A 235 3.73 12.79 11.83
N GLY A 236 4.92 13.36 11.56
CA GLY A 236 5.79 13.95 12.59
C GLY A 236 5.09 15.05 13.38
N ASP A 237 4.45 16.01 12.71
CA ASP A 237 3.66 17.09 13.33
C ASP A 237 2.54 16.54 14.21
N SER A 238 1.81 15.55 13.72
CA SER A 238 0.70 14.93 14.43
C SER A 238 1.15 14.15 15.67
N LEU A 239 2.41 13.70 15.70
CA LEU A 239 3.05 13.01 16.82
C LEU A 239 3.85 13.96 17.74
N HIS A 240 3.62 15.26 17.65
CA HIS A 240 4.25 16.26 18.51
C HIS A 240 5.78 16.37 18.32
N ALA A 241 6.29 16.17 17.09
CA ALA A 241 7.69 16.45 16.76
C ALA A 241 7.91 17.91 16.31
N ASP A 242 9.12 18.42 16.52
CA ASP A 242 9.63 19.63 15.87
C ASP A 242 10.22 19.24 14.51
N VAL A 243 9.36 19.24 13.47
CA VAL A 243 9.72 18.77 12.12
C VAL A 243 10.59 19.82 11.43
N ILE A 244 11.80 19.42 11.03
CA ILE A 244 12.68 20.28 10.24
C ILE A 244 12.10 20.47 8.84
N ASP A 245 11.90 21.73 8.45
CA ASP A 245 11.45 22.12 7.11
C ASP A 245 12.29 23.26 6.57
N THR A 246 12.30 23.42 5.25
CA THR A 246 12.97 24.50 4.52
C THR A 246 12.12 24.98 3.36
N GLU A 247 12.47 26.13 2.79
CA GLU A 247 11.74 26.65 1.62
C GLU A 247 11.85 25.76 0.38
N THR A 248 12.89 24.94 0.30
CA THR A 248 13.15 24.02 -0.81
C THR A 248 13.06 22.56 -0.35
N PRO A 249 12.66 21.63 -1.21
CA PRO A 249 12.57 20.21 -0.86
C PRO A 249 13.94 19.52 -0.86
N SER A 250 15.04 20.27 -0.74
CA SER A 250 16.41 19.76 -0.71
C SER A 250 17.16 20.38 0.45
N ILE A 251 17.96 19.57 1.14
CA ILE A 251 18.78 19.99 2.27
C ILE A 251 20.21 19.48 2.06
N SER A 252 21.21 20.34 2.34
CA SER A 252 22.62 19.97 2.28
C SER A 252 23.09 19.29 3.57
N MET A 253 24.29 18.71 3.54
CA MET A 253 24.91 18.15 4.75
C MET A 253 25.21 19.23 5.78
N GLU A 254 25.61 20.42 5.33
CA GLU A 254 25.90 21.58 6.18
C GLU A 254 24.60 22.03 6.90
N ASP A 255 23.48 22.06 6.20
CA ASP A 255 22.19 22.39 6.81
C ASP A 255 21.78 21.35 7.85
N VAL A 256 22.01 20.04 7.60
CA VAL A 256 21.75 19.00 8.59
C VAL A 256 22.58 19.18 9.86
N ILE A 257 23.85 19.58 9.71
CA ILE A 257 24.74 19.89 10.85
C ILE A 257 24.21 21.09 11.63
N GLU A 258 23.81 22.16 10.95
CA GLU A 258 23.25 23.38 11.57
C GLU A 258 21.96 23.10 12.29
N GLN A 259 21.03 22.37 11.65
CA GLN A 259 19.77 21.98 12.23
C GLN A 259 19.90 21.05 13.44
N ASN A 260 20.95 20.21 13.46
CA ASN A 260 21.29 19.29 14.54
C ASN A 260 20.07 18.47 15.06
N PRO A 261 19.45 17.64 14.21
CA PRO A 261 18.27 16.84 14.58
C PRO A 261 18.55 15.87 15.72
N ASP A 262 17.51 15.63 16.55
CA ASP A 262 17.54 14.63 17.61
C ASP A 262 17.27 13.21 17.07
N VAL A 263 16.56 13.12 15.94
CA VAL A 263 16.27 11.87 15.22
C VAL A 263 16.22 12.11 13.72
N ILE A 264 16.71 11.15 12.94
CA ILE A 264 16.65 11.13 11.48
C ILE A 264 15.83 9.90 11.04
N PHE A 265 14.82 10.15 10.22
CA PHE A 265 14.09 9.11 9.48
C PHE A 265 14.60 9.09 8.05
N LEU A 266 15.30 8.00 7.70
CA LEU A 266 15.87 7.80 6.38
C LEU A 266 14.88 7.10 5.48
N ILE A 267 14.27 7.86 4.58
CA ILE A 267 13.25 7.34 3.67
C ILE A 267 13.94 6.54 2.57
N VAL A 268 13.42 5.32 2.33
CA VAL A 268 13.95 4.40 1.32
C VAL A 268 12.81 3.90 0.45
N SER A 269 12.97 4.02 -0.87
CA SER A 269 11.99 3.52 -1.82
C SER A 269 12.06 1.99 -1.95
N ASP A 270 10.96 1.36 -2.36
CA ASP A 270 10.86 -0.09 -2.57
C ASP A 270 11.86 -0.63 -3.59
N GLY A 271 12.19 0.18 -4.60
CA GLY A 271 13.26 -0.14 -5.58
C GLY A 271 14.67 -0.18 -4.99
N GLU A 272 14.87 0.38 -3.81
CA GLU A 272 16.18 0.53 -3.15
C GLU A 272 16.35 -0.32 -1.89
N TYR A 273 15.34 -1.12 -1.48
CA TYR A 273 15.43 -1.94 -0.27
C TYR A 273 16.64 -2.87 -0.25
N SER A 274 17.05 -3.40 -1.39
CA SER A 274 18.28 -4.21 -1.48
C SER A 274 19.59 -3.43 -1.22
N GLN A 275 19.52 -2.10 -1.22
CA GLN A 275 20.63 -1.19 -0.96
C GLN A 275 20.46 -0.42 0.35
N ALA A 276 19.42 -0.72 1.14
CA ALA A 276 19.09 0.03 2.35
C ALA A 276 20.28 0.14 3.31
N ASP A 277 20.99 -0.95 3.58
CA ASP A 277 22.19 -0.93 4.42
C ASP A 277 23.32 -0.06 3.87
N VAL A 278 23.48 -0.02 2.55
CA VAL A 278 24.50 0.84 1.90
C VAL A 278 24.10 2.30 2.09
N ILE A 279 22.82 2.64 1.93
CA ILE A 279 22.29 3.98 2.12
C ILE A 279 22.43 4.40 3.60
N MET A 280 22.06 3.52 4.55
CA MET A 280 22.25 3.78 5.98
C MET A 280 23.71 4.01 6.31
N ASN A 281 24.60 3.11 5.86
CA ASN A 281 26.02 3.23 6.11
C ASN A 281 26.62 4.52 5.50
N TYR A 282 26.15 4.93 4.32
CA TYR A 282 26.54 6.21 3.74
C TYR A 282 26.27 7.37 4.70
N VAL A 283 25.07 7.45 5.29
CA VAL A 283 24.72 8.51 6.26
C VAL A 283 25.54 8.39 7.55
N LEU A 284 25.64 7.19 8.11
CA LEU A 284 26.31 6.94 9.39
C LEU A 284 27.82 7.17 9.34
N THR A 285 28.46 7.06 8.18
CA THR A 285 29.92 7.20 8.04
C THR A 285 30.37 8.59 7.57
N GLN A 286 29.44 9.52 7.30
CA GLN A 286 29.82 10.90 6.92
C GLN A 286 30.59 11.60 8.05
N PRO A 287 31.86 12.03 7.84
CA PRO A 287 32.62 12.66 8.90
C PRO A 287 31.98 13.94 9.46
N GLY A 288 31.31 14.73 8.61
CA GLY A 288 30.61 15.95 9.00
C GLY A 288 29.40 15.70 9.90
N LEU A 289 28.73 14.57 9.78
CA LEU A 289 27.52 14.27 10.56
C LEU A 289 27.80 13.65 11.94
N GLN A 290 29.04 13.27 12.27
CA GLN A 290 29.39 12.59 13.53
C GLN A 290 29.08 13.42 14.78
N GLY A 291 28.99 14.76 14.65
CA GLY A 291 28.60 15.66 15.73
C GLY A 291 27.11 15.82 15.94
N VAL A 292 26.26 15.36 14.98
CA VAL A 292 24.81 15.51 15.01
C VAL A 292 24.21 14.63 16.09
N ASN A 293 23.26 15.17 16.85
CA ASN A 293 22.61 14.48 17.97
C ASN A 293 22.04 13.12 17.58
N ALA A 294 21.36 13.03 16.44
CA ALA A 294 20.76 11.78 15.95
C ALA A 294 21.82 10.67 15.77
N LEU A 295 22.99 10.99 15.18
CA LEU A 295 24.05 10.00 14.97
C LEU A 295 24.73 9.62 16.30
N ARG A 296 25.03 10.61 17.15
CA ARG A 296 25.66 10.37 18.46
C ARG A 296 24.80 9.47 19.37
N ASN A 297 23.48 9.64 19.27
CA ASN A 297 22.51 8.88 20.08
C ASN A 297 21.96 7.63 19.35
N LYS A 298 22.49 7.32 18.15
CA LYS A 298 22.06 6.17 17.32
C LYS A 298 20.56 6.19 16.99
N ARG A 299 20.04 7.39 16.71
CA ARG A 299 18.64 7.63 16.37
C ARG A 299 18.49 7.96 14.88
N VAL A 300 18.99 7.07 14.04
CA VAL A 300 18.79 7.09 12.58
C VAL A 300 18.02 5.82 12.24
N HIS A 301 16.82 5.97 11.71
CA HIS A 301 15.89 4.87 11.49
C HIS A 301 15.45 4.83 10.04
N PHE A 302 15.24 3.65 9.49
CA PHE A 302 14.61 3.50 8.20
C PHE A 302 13.13 3.87 8.26
N LEU A 303 12.64 4.50 7.19
CA LEU A 303 11.23 4.78 6.99
C LEU A 303 10.88 4.42 5.54
N PRO A 304 10.21 3.27 5.31
CA PRO A 304 9.82 2.88 3.97
C PRO A 304 8.94 3.93 3.29
N LEU A 305 9.27 4.30 2.05
CA LEU A 305 8.48 5.27 1.29
C LEU A 305 7.01 4.86 1.19
N LEU A 306 6.75 3.55 1.06
CA LEU A 306 5.38 3.01 1.02
C LEU A 306 4.53 3.31 2.28
N ALA A 307 5.16 3.66 3.40
CA ALA A 307 4.47 4.00 4.65
C ALA A 307 4.16 5.50 4.78
N VAL A 308 4.73 6.34 3.91
CA VAL A 308 4.63 7.80 3.98
C VAL A 308 4.35 8.48 2.63
N TYR A 309 4.08 7.70 1.59
CA TYR A 309 3.68 8.21 0.28
C TYR A 309 2.49 7.42 -0.26
N SER A 310 1.29 8.02 -0.15
CA SER A 310 0.03 7.36 -0.55
C SER A 310 -0.13 5.96 0.05
N PRO A 311 0.04 5.79 1.36
CA PRO A 311 0.24 4.49 1.99
C PRO A 311 -1.03 3.65 2.14
N GLY A 312 -2.24 4.27 2.15
CA GLY A 312 -3.46 3.57 2.52
C GLY A 312 -3.33 2.93 3.91
N ILE A 313 -3.57 1.61 4.01
CA ILE A 313 -3.45 0.88 5.28
C ILE A 313 -2.03 0.90 5.88
N ARG A 314 -1.00 1.08 5.06
CA ARG A 314 0.40 1.17 5.52
C ARG A 314 0.71 2.47 6.28
N LEU A 315 -0.24 3.41 6.32
CA LEU A 315 -0.13 4.59 7.18
C LEU A 315 0.12 4.22 8.65
N LEU A 316 -0.48 3.14 9.14
CA LEU A 316 -0.22 2.63 10.50
C LEU A 316 1.26 2.32 10.72
N ASP A 317 1.91 1.68 9.73
CA ASP A 317 3.35 1.40 9.81
C ASP A 317 4.18 2.69 9.88
N GLY A 318 3.79 3.71 9.12
CA GLY A 318 4.42 5.03 9.18
C GLY A 318 4.28 5.70 10.56
N ILE A 319 3.07 5.64 11.13
CA ILE A 319 2.79 6.14 12.48
C ILE A 319 3.65 5.39 13.52
N ASP A 320 3.70 4.07 13.46
CA ASP A 320 4.44 3.25 14.43
C ASP A 320 5.96 3.49 14.33
N ILE A 321 6.53 3.48 13.12
CA ILE A 321 7.96 3.77 12.93
C ILE A 321 8.32 5.16 13.47
N VAL A 322 7.51 6.17 13.14
CA VAL A 322 7.81 7.55 13.54
C VAL A 322 7.63 7.73 15.05
N SER A 323 6.55 7.23 15.66
CA SER A 323 6.30 7.33 17.09
C SER A 323 7.39 6.63 17.92
N HIS A 324 7.80 5.42 17.53
CA HIS A 324 8.87 4.67 18.20
C HIS A 324 10.23 5.36 18.05
N GLY A 325 10.52 5.90 16.87
CA GLY A 325 11.75 6.67 16.64
C GLY A 325 11.79 7.99 17.42
N LEU A 326 10.66 8.69 17.55
CA LEU A 326 10.55 9.94 18.32
C LEU A 326 10.66 9.70 19.83
N TYR A 327 10.05 8.65 20.35
CA TYR A 327 9.86 8.43 21.80
C TYR A 327 10.32 7.04 22.25
N PRO A 328 11.62 6.73 22.18
CA PRO A 328 12.13 5.38 22.49
C PRO A 328 11.91 4.95 23.95
N ASN A 329 11.70 5.88 24.89
CA ASN A 329 11.35 5.55 26.25
C ASN A 329 9.90 5.06 26.41
N LEU A 330 8.99 5.53 25.53
CA LEU A 330 7.61 5.08 25.48
C LEU A 330 7.50 3.72 24.76
N TYR A 331 8.39 3.45 23.81
CA TYR A 331 8.41 2.27 22.95
C TYR A 331 9.73 1.49 23.09
N PRO A 332 9.96 0.80 24.23
CA PRO A 332 11.22 0.13 24.52
C PRO A 332 11.50 -1.08 23.61
N GLU A 333 10.49 -1.58 22.88
CA GLU A 333 10.62 -2.63 21.87
C GLU A 333 11.41 -2.20 20.64
N GLY A 334 11.60 -0.89 20.48
CA GLY A 334 12.34 -0.30 19.37
C GLY A 334 11.49 0.01 18.13
N VAL A 335 12.15 0.52 17.11
CA VAL A 335 11.50 0.92 15.85
C VAL A 335 11.25 -0.30 14.98
N PRO A 336 10.01 -0.50 14.46
CA PRO A 336 9.73 -1.60 13.54
C PRO A 336 10.60 -1.54 12.28
N ASP A 337 11.14 -2.68 11.87
CA ASP A 337 11.89 -2.83 10.63
C ASP A 337 11.02 -3.54 9.58
N LEU A 338 10.69 -2.84 8.51
CA LEU A 338 9.86 -3.34 7.40
C LEU A 338 10.65 -3.55 6.10
N ILE A 339 11.95 -3.33 6.14
CA ILE A 339 12.83 -3.44 4.97
C ILE A 339 13.55 -4.78 4.96
N HIS A 340 13.99 -5.25 6.11
CA HIS A 340 14.68 -6.52 6.31
C HIS A 340 13.75 -7.58 6.91
#